data_49c860f59c7bc4f6a515539e53d2fe3a
#
_entry.id   49c860f59c7bc4f6a515539e53d2fe3a
#
_cell.length_a   1.000
_cell.length_b   1.000
_cell.length_c   1.000
_cell.angle_alpha   90.00
_cell.angle_beta   90.00
_cell.angle_gamma   90.00
#
_symmetry.space_group_name_H-M   'P 1'
#
loop_
_entity.id
_entity.type
_entity.pdbx_description
1 polymer ?
#
loop_
_entity_poly.entity_id
_entity_poly.type
_entity_poly.pdbx_seq_one_letter_code
_entity_poly.pdbx_strand_id
1 'polypeptide(L)'
;NILSGRRRLAEYILQHNMPLSGNAGLAAISGTGTEAGMAGNGQQSQEEAELAASIPALSPLDKKFMEKLNRLIEENMTTVDIDIAFMTDKMAMSHSSFYRKVKALTGLSANEYIRKMKLQRSMVLLQEGESNVTEVAMLTGFNNIGYFRKCFKKEYGISPSDILKGKQ
;
A
#
# COMPACT_ATOMS: atom_id res chain seq x y z
N ASN A 1 -0.65 14.62 20.05
CA ASN A 1 -0.63 13.17 20.27
C ASN A 1 0.33 12.50 19.30
N ILE A 2 1.51 12.12 19.78
CA ILE A 2 2.62 11.53 18.99
C ILE A 2 2.19 10.23 18.27
N LEU A 3 1.25 9.50 18.84
CA LEU A 3 0.72 8.25 18.26
C LEU A 3 -0.17 8.46 17.04
N SER A 4 -0.91 9.56 16.96
CA SER A 4 -1.76 9.87 15.81
C SER A 4 -0.94 10.36 14.60
N GLY A 5 0.14 11.11 14.84
CA GLY A 5 1.05 11.54 13.77
C GLY A 5 1.78 10.36 13.10
N ARG A 6 2.23 9.36 13.90
CA ARG A 6 2.89 8.17 13.37
C ARG A 6 1.95 7.25 12.58
N ARG A 7 0.68 7.18 12.98
CA ARG A 7 -0.34 6.41 12.24
C ARG A 7 -0.63 7.05 10.88
N ARG A 8 -0.74 8.38 10.82
CA ARG A 8 -0.94 9.14 9.58
C ARG A 8 0.26 9.04 8.64
N LEU A 9 1.48 9.07 9.17
CA LEU A 9 2.69 8.87 8.38
C LEU A 9 2.74 7.47 7.74
N ALA A 10 2.35 6.44 8.51
CA ALA A 10 2.25 5.08 7.99
C ALA A 10 1.21 4.95 6.87
N GLU A 11 0.05 5.57 7.04
CA GLU A 11 -1.01 5.60 6.02
C GLU A 11 -0.58 6.39 4.78
N TYR A 12 0.09 7.52 4.96
CA TYR A 12 0.66 8.31 3.87
C TYR A 12 1.71 7.52 3.07
N ILE A 13 2.67 6.87 3.74
CA ILE A 13 3.69 6.03 3.09
C ILE A 13 3.03 4.89 2.32
N LEU A 14 2.01 4.26 2.89
CA LEU A 14 1.28 3.18 2.26
C LEU A 14 0.44 3.63 1.05
N GLN A 15 -0.11 4.84 1.08
CA GLN A 15 -0.91 5.40 -0.01
C GLN A 15 -0.07 5.93 -1.17
N HIS A 16 1.10 6.53 -0.87
CA HIS A 16 1.96 7.17 -1.87
C HIS A 16 3.10 6.28 -2.37
N ASN A 17 3.28 5.11 -1.78
CA ASN A 17 4.31 4.15 -2.18
C ASN A 17 3.72 2.98 -3.00
N MET A 18 2.57 3.21 -3.63
CA MET A 18 2.08 2.32 -4.67
C MET A 18 3.03 2.41 -5.86
N PRO A 19 3.66 1.32 -6.30
CA PRO A 19 4.36 1.33 -7.57
C PRO A 19 3.32 1.56 -8.65
N LEU A 20 3.42 2.67 -9.33
CA LEU A 20 2.83 2.87 -10.65
C LEU A 20 3.55 1.95 -11.65
N SER A 21 3.48 0.66 -11.46
CA SER A 21 3.87 -0.33 -12.45
C SER A 21 2.62 -0.93 -13.07
N GLY A 22 1.98 -0.11 -13.83
CA GLY A 22 0.99 -0.46 -14.81
C GLY A 22 1.14 0.55 -15.92
N ASN A 23 2.02 0.23 -16.87
CA ASN A 23 2.11 0.93 -18.14
C ASN A 23 0.79 0.73 -18.89
N ALA A 24 -0.18 1.59 -18.64
CA ALA A 24 -1.37 1.71 -19.46
C ALA A 24 -1.48 3.16 -19.90
N GLY A 25 -0.99 3.37 -21.12
CA GLY A 25 -1.46 4.30 -22.10
C GLY A 25 -2.02 5.64 -21.59
N LEU A 26 -1.16 6.65 -21.53
CA LEU A 26 -1.59 8.03 -21.65
C LEU A 26 -2.06 8.25 -23.10
N ALA A 27 -3.29 7.87 -23.38
CA ALA A 27 -3.94 8.27 -24.62
C ALA A 27 -4.46 9.70 -24.41
N ALA A 28 -3.82 10.60 -25.12
CA ALA A 28 -4.23 11.96 -25.32
C ALA A 28 -5.72 12.06 -25.65
N ILE A 29 -6.46 12.85 -24.88
CA ILE A 29 -7.69 13.47 -25.39
C ILE A 29 -7.45 14.96 -25.47
N SER A 30 -6.97 15.36 -26.63
CA SER A 30 -7.12 16.72 -27.12
C SER A 30 -8.56 16.85 -27.59
N GLY A 31 -9.32 17.74 -27.01
CA GLY A 31 -10.70 18.00 -27.40
C GLY A 31 -11.21 19.27 -26.76
N THR A 32 -11.17 20.32 -27.54
CA THR A 32 -11.68 21.67 -27.37
C THR A 32 -13.10 21.78 -26.83
N GLY A 33 -13.34 22.76 -25.95
CA GLY A 33 -14.63 23.42 -25.96
C GLY A 33 -15.25 23.82 -24.63
N THR A 34 -15.16 25.13 -24.35
CA THR A 34 -16.15 26.03 -23.75
C THR A 34 -16.55 25.92 -22.26
N GLU A 35 -16.12 26.91 -21.56
CA GLU A 35 -16.69 27.72 -20.44
C GLU A 35 -18.01 27.28 -19.79
N ALA A 36 -18.00 27.23 -18.47
CA ALA A 36 -18.71 28.04 -17.49
C ALA A 36 -19.09 27.26 -16.24
N GLY A 37 -18.80 27.78 -15.06
CA GLY A 37 -19.46 27.33 -13.83
C GLY A 37 -18.56 27.09 -12.62
N MET A 38 -18.05 28.12 -12.08
CA MET A 38 -17.82 28.54 -10.67
C MET A 38 -17.91 27.49 -9.54
N ALA A 39 -16.84 27.57 -8.73
CA ALA A 39 -16.81 27.57 -7.26
C ALA A 39 -17.07 26.24 -6.52
N GLY A 40 -16.01 25.73 -5.92
CA GLY A 40 -16.13 24.76 -4.85
C GLY A 40 -15.00 23.77 -4.64
N ASN A 41 -13.73 24.12 -4.88
CA ASN A 41 -12.65 23.15 -4.64
C ASN A 41 -11.35 23.73 -4.05
N GLY A 42 -11.42 24.91 -3.44
CA GLY A 42 -10.25 25.56 -2.83
C GLY A 42 -9.90 25.10 -1.42
N GLN A 43 -10.86 24.54 -0.69
CA GLN A 43 -10.66 24.18 0.72
C GLN A 43 -10.06 22.79 0.91
N GLN A 44 -10.43 21.80 0.09
CA GLN A 44 -9.87 20.45 0.19
C GLN A 44 -8.39 20.38 -0.17
N SER A 45 -7.98 21.18 -1.16
CA SER A 45 -6.56 21.23 -1.59
C SER A 45 -5.65 21.91 -0.57
N GLN A 46 -6.17 22.84 0.23
CA GLN A 46 -5.42 23.51 1.30
C GLN A 46 -5.28 22.63 2.54
N GLU A 47 -6.32 21.91 2.94
CA GLU A 47 -6.25 20.96 4.05
C GLU A 47 -5.32 19.77 3.76
N GLU A 48 -5.30 19.27 2.51
CA GLU A 48 -4.35 18.22 2.09
C GLU A 48 -2.90 18.72 2.07
N ALA A 49 -2.67 19.95 1.61
CA ALA A 49 -1.34 20.56 1.62
C ALA A 49 -0.83 20.86 3.05
N GLU A 50 -1.70 21.31 3.93
CA GLU A 50 -1.37 21.60 5.33
C GLU A 50 -1.17 20.30 6.13
N LEU A 51 -1.92 19.24 5.81
CA LEU A 51 -1.74 17.91 6.36
C LEU A 51 -0.42 17.29 5.89
N ALA A 52 -0.06 17.44 4.62
CA ALA A 52 1.21 16.99 4.08
C ALA A 52 2.41 17.74 4.69
N ALA A 53 2.27 19.02 4.98
CA ALA A 53 3.28 19.83 5.64
C ALA A 53 3.48 19.49 7.13
N SER A 54 2.49 18.88 7.78
CA SER A 54 2.53 18.47 9.19
C SER A 54 3.13 17.07 9.42
N ILE A 55 3.42 16.32 8.35
CA ILE A 55 4.08 15.02 8.43
C ILE A 55 5.58 15.24 8.54
N PRO A 56 6.25 14.74 9.60
CA PRO A 56 7.70 14.84 9.69
C PRO A 56 8.35 14.24 8.46
N ALA A 57 9.10 15.04 7.72
CA ALA A 57 9.82 14.56 6.55
C ALA A 57 10.73 13.39 6.95
N LEU A 58 10.57 12.26 6.28
CA LEU A 58 11.46 11.11 6.45
C LEU A 58 12.89 11.53 6.12
N SER A 59 13.84 11.09 6.94
CA SER A 59 15.25 11.28 6.57
C SER A 59 15.54 10.58 5.23
N PRO A 60 16.52 11.07 4.44
CA PRO A 60 16.89 10.42 3.17
C PRO A 60 17.24 8.93 3.34
N LEU A 61 17.82 8.57 4.48
CA LEU A 61 18.15 7.18 4.83
C LEU A 61 16.90 6.34 5.11
N ASP A 62 15.92 6.91 5.80
CA ASP A 62 14.66 6.23 6.10
C ASP A 62 13.82 6.06 4.85
N LYS A 63 13.82 7.05 3.96
CA LYS A 63 13.19 6.95 2.65
C LYS A 63 13.78 5.81 1.82
N LYS A 64 15.11 5.75 1.70
CA LYS A 64 15.81 4.64 1.01
C LYS A 64 15.51 3.28 1.65
N PHE A 65 15.44 3.23 2.98
CA PHE A 65 15.07 2.01 3.69
C PHE A 65 13.65 1.55 3.32
N MET A 66 12.67 2.44 3.34
CA MET A 66 11.28 2.12 2.98
C MET A 66 11.14 1.73 1.51
N GLU A 67 11.81 2.43 0.59
CA GLU A 67 11.84 2.09 -0.83
C GLU A 67 12.40 0.68 -1.07
N LYS A 68 13.52 0.35 -0.42
CA LYS A 68 14.13 -0.99 -0.50
C LYS A 68 13.20 -2.06 0.09
N LEU A 69 12.61 -1.79 1.25
CA LEU A 69 11.68 -2.69 1.93
C LEU A 69 10.46 -3.02 1.05
N ASN A 70 9.83 -1.99 0.50
CA ASN A 70 8.64 -2.16 -0.36
C ASN A 70 8.97 -2.92 -1.63
N ARG A 71 10.06 -2.56 -2.30
CA ARG A 71 10.52 -3.27 -3.50
C ARG A 71 10.79 -4.75 -3.22
N LEU A 72 11.44 -5.09 -2.11
CA LEU A 72 11.68 -6.49 -1.74
C LEU A 72 10.37 -7.26 -1.49
N ILE A 73 9.38 -6.63 -0.87
CA ILE A 73 8.08 -7.26 -0.66
C ILE A 73 7.39 -7.51 -2.00
N GLU A 74 7.36 -6.52 -2.88
CA GLU A 74 6.69 -6.61 -4.18
C GLU A 74 7.33 -7.65 -5.11
N GLU A 75 8.65 -7.61 -5.26
CA GLU A 75 9.40 -8.52 -6.13
C GLU A 75 9.29 -9.99 -5.69
N ASN A 76 9.10 -10.23 -4.41
CA ASN A 76 9.10 -11.59 -3.85
C ASN A 76 7.72 -12.08 -3.39
N MET A 77 6.68 -11.28 -3.54
CA MET A 77 5.35 -11.54 -2.99
C MET A 77 4.76 -12.89 -3.44
N THR A 78 5.02 -13.27 -4.68
CA THR A 78 4.49 -14.52 -5.29
C THR A 78 5.47 -15.68 -5.21
N THR A 79 6.78 -15.42 -5.22
CA THR A 79 7.80 -16.43 -5.49
C THR A 79 8.41 -17.04 -4.23
N VAL A 80 8.35 -16.33 -3.11
CA VAL A 80 8.98 -16.73 -1.84
C VAL A 80 8.01 -16.50 -0.70
N ASP A 81 8.03 -17.38 0.28
CA ASP A 81 7.38 -17.11 1.56
C ASP A 81 8.18 -16.00 2.28
N ILE A 82 7.66 -14.77 2.17
CA ILE A 82 8.32 -13.61 2.76
C ILE A 82 8.15 -13.68 4.27
N ASP A 83 9.14 -14.23 4.92
CA ASP A 83 9.27 -14.21 6.37
C ASP A 83 10.27 -13.13 6.83
N ILE A 84 10.37 -12.96 8.12
CA ILE A 84 11.25 -11.95 8.71
C ILE A 84 12.72 -12.31 8.52
N ALA A 85 13.08 -13.60 8.49
CA ALA A 85 14.44 -14.03 8.26
C ALA A 85 14.91 -13.65 6.86
N PHE A 86 14.09 -13.90 5.84
CA PHE A 86 14.32 -13.44 4.46
C PHE A 86 14.52 -11.92 4.39
N MET A 87 13.63 -11.15 5.04
CA MET A 87 13.70 -9.69 5.00
C MET A 87 14.96 -9.14 5.69
N THR A 88 15.33 -9.68 6.84
CA THR A 88 16.53 -9.25 7.56
C THR A 88 17.82 -9.58 6.82
N ASP A 89 17.88 -10.74 6.16
CA ASP A 89 18.98 -11.11 5.29
C ASP A 89 19.14 -10.13 4.11
N LYS A 90 18.07 -9.90 3.36
CA LYS A 90 18.07 -8.99 2.20
C LYS A 90 18.31 -7.52 2.57
N MET A 91 17.87 -7.11 3.75
CA MET A 91 18.12 -5.77 4.28
C MET A 91 19.49 -5.62 4.95
N ALA A 92 20.22 -6.70 5.14
CA ALA A 92 21.51 -6.76 5.86
C ALA A 92 21.40 -6.15 7.28
N MET A 93 20.36 -6.54 8.00
CA MET A 93 20.05 -6.02 9.34
C MET A 93 19.82 -7.16 10.34
N SER A 94 20.14 -6.90 11.61
CA SER A 94 19.71 -7.79 12.68
C SER A 94 18.19 -7.75 12.85
N HIS A 95 17.61 -8.85 13.30
CA HIS A 95 16.19 -8.99 13.58
C HIS A 95 15.63 -7.83 14.44
N SER A 96 16.31 -7.53 15.54
CA SER A 96 15.90 -6.46 16.46
C SER A 96 15.96 -5.07 15.81
N SER A 97 16.99 -4.78 15.03
CA SER A 97 17.13 -3.50 14.34
C SER A 97 16.05 -3.32 13.26
N PHE A 98 15.77 -4.38 12.50
CA PHE A 98 14.73 -4.39 11.50
C PHE A 98 13.35 -4.13 12.10
N TYR A 99 12.97 -4.88 13.15
CA TYR A 99 11.69 -4.69 13.83
C TYR A 99 11.52 -3.28 14.40
N ARG A 100 12.53 -2.78 15.10
CA ARG A 100 12.49 -1.42 15.66
C ARG A 100 12.35 -0.36 14.57
N LYS A 101 13.08 -0.51 13.47
CA LYS A 101 13.05 0.46 12.38
C LYS A 101 11.71 0.45 11.66
N VAL A 102 11.18 -0.70 11.29
CA VAL A 102 9.85 -0.81 10.69
C VAL A 102 8.78 -0.22 11.62
N LYS A 103 8.81 -0.59 12.92
CA LYS A 103 7.84 -0.07 13.90
C LYS A 103 7.95 1.44 14.08
N ALA A 104 9.17 1.98 14.10
CA ALA A 104 9.39 3.42 14.25
C ALA A 104 8.87 4.21 13.04
N LEU A 105 9.06 3.69 11.82
CA LEU A 105 8.67 4.37 10.59
C LEU A 105 7.20 4.19 10.25
N THR A 106 6.64 3.02 10.49
CA THR A 106 5.28 2.67 10.04
C THR A 106 4.24 2.60 11.16
N GLY A 107 4.67 2.55 12.41
CA GLY A 107 3.77 2.29 13.54
C GLY A 107 3.27 0.84 13.63
N LEU A 108 3.57 0.00 12.64
CA LEU A 108 3.15 -1.40 12.55
C LEU A 108 4.30 -2.34 12.90
N SER A 109 4.00 -3.55 13.37
CA SER A 109 5.01 -4.60 13.39
C SER A 109 5.40 -5.00 11.97
N ALA A 110 6.57 -5.59 11.80
CA ALA A 110 7.06 -5.98 10.47
C ALA A 110 6.09 -6.96 9.77
N ASN A 111 5.54 -7.93 10.50
CA ASN A 111 4.55 -8.88 9.96
C ASN A 111 3.24 -8.20 9.56
N GLU A 112 2.77 -7.24 10.35
CA GLU A 112 1.57 -6.45 10.01
C GLU A 112 1.82 -5.59 8.77
N TYR A 113 3.00 -5.00 8.64
CA TYR A 113 3.37 -4.19 7.49
C TYR A 113 3.40 -5.03 6.20
N ILE A 114 4.10 -6.17 6.21
CA ILE A 114 4.16 -7.09 5.06
C ILE A 114 2.74 -7.56 4.67
N ARG A 115 1.92 -7.96 5.65
CA ARG A 115 0.53 -8.36 5.40
C ARG A 115 -0.29 -7.23 4.79
N LYS A 116 -0.14 -6.01 5.27
CA LYS A 116 -0.84 -4.83 4.72
C LYS A 116 -0.45 -4.57 3.27
N MET A 117 0.83 -4.65 2.92
CA MET A 117 1.32 -4.54 1.54
C MET A 117 0.71 -5.63 0.64
N LYS A 118 0.68 -6.88 1.10
CA LYS A 118 0.03 -7.99 0.38
C LYS A 118 -1.47 -7.71 0.13
N LEU A 119 -2.19 -7.20 1.14
CA LEU A 119 -3.61 -6.87 1.01
C LEU A 119 -3.85 -5.69 0.06
N GLN A 120 -3.00 -4.68 0.06
CA GLN A 120 -3.09 -3.57 -0.89
C GLN A 120 -2.92 -4.05 -2.34
N ARG A 121 -1.93 -4.90 -2.59
CA ARG A 121 -1.77 -5.49 -3.93
C ARG A 121 -2.98 -6.34 -4.32
N SER A 122 -3.54 -7.09 -3.36
CA SER A 122 -4.76 -7.87 -3.57
C SER A 122 -5.95 -7.00 -3.97
N MET A 123 -6.11 -5.83 -3.35
CA MET A 123 -7.17 -4.88 -3.70
C MET A 123 -7.05 -4.43 -5.15
N VAL A 124 -5.83 -4.08 -5.59
CA VAL A 124 -5.57 -3.67 -6.99
C VAL A 124 -5.95 -4.79 -7.97
N LEU A 125 -5.47 -6.02 -7.73
CA LEU A 125 -5.77 -7.17 -8.59
C LEU A 125 -7.27 -7.49 -8.65
N LEU A 126 -7.99 -7.37 -7.53
CA LEU A 126 -9.44 -7.54 -7.49
C LEU A 126 -10.16 -6.42 -8.26
N GLN A 127 -9.64 -5.21 -8.19
CA GLN A 127 -10.17 -4.07 -8.95
C GLN A 127 -9.87 -4.15 -10.44
N GLU A 128 -8.80 -4.76 -10.86
CA GLU A 128 -8.53 -5.09 -12.27
C GLU A 128 -9.54 -6.11 -12.80
N GLY A 129 -9.96 -7.06 -11.96
CA GLY A 129 -11.05 -8.00 -12.25
C GLY A 129 -10.66 -9.15 -13.18
N GLU A 130 -9.39 -9.31 -13.51
CA GLU A 130 -8.87 -10.35 -14.39
C GLU A 130 -8.68 -11.71 -13.69
N SER A 131 -8.61 -11.70 -12.35
CA SER A 131 -8.33 -12.89 -11.54
C SER A 131 -9.44 -13.15 -10.51
N ASN A 132 -9.68 -14.42 -10.21
CA ASN A 132 -10.61 -14.79 -9.14
C ASN A 132 -9.98 -14.64 -7.73
N VAL A 133 -10.79 -14.69 -6.69
CA VAL A 133 -10.35 -14.51 -5.29
C VAL A 133 -9.23 -15.48 -4.88
N THR A 134 -9.27 -16.70 -5.36
CA THR A 134 -8.26 -17.73 -5.05
C THR A 134 -6.93 -17.40 -5.71
N GLU A 135 -6.96 -17.04 -6.98
CA GLU A 135 -5.77 -16.61 -7.73
C GLU A 135 -5.14 -15.36 -7.11
N VAL A 136 -5.96 -14.36 -6.78
CA VAL A 136 -5.47 -13.14 -6.11
C VAL A 136 -4.78 -13.47 -4.79
N ALA A 137 -5.36 -14.36 -3.96
CA ALA A 137 -4.72 -14.80 -2.72
C ALA A 137 -3.34 -15.43 -2.99
N MET A 138 -3.25 -16.33 -3.97
CA MET A 138 -1.98 -16.98 -4.35
C MET A 138 -0.96 -15.97 -4.90
N LEU A 139 -1.37 -15.10 -5.83
CA LEU A 139 -0.52 -14.06 -6.43
C LEU A 139 0.04 -13.07 -5.41
N THR A 140 -0.65 -12.91 -4.28
CA THR A 140 -0.21 -12.02 -3.21
C THR A 140 0.40 -12.77 -2.01
N GLY A 141 0.74 -14.05 -2.21
CA GLY A 141 1.48 -14.86 -1.25
C GLY A 141 0.70 -15.22 0.01
N PHE A 142 -0.61 -15.43 -0.12
CA PHE A 142 -1.44 -15.99 0.93
C PHE A 142 -1.63 -17.49 0.70
N ASN A 143 -1.00 -18.33 1.51
CA ASN A 143 -1.09 -19.78 1.42
C ASN A 143 -2.44 -20.34 1.91
N ASN A 144 -3.24 -19.53 2.61
CA ASN A 144 -4.55 -19.93 3.13
C ASN A 144 -5.61 -18.90 2.73
N ILE A 145 -6.55 -19.31 1.87
CA ILE A 145 -7.61 -18.47 1.33
C ILE A 145 -8.59 -18.00 2.42
N GLY A 146 -8.88 -18.84 3.39
CA GLY A 146 -9.75 -18.50 4.53
C GLY A 146 -9.12 -17.38 5.38
N TYR A 147 -7.82 -17.49 5.65
CA TYR A 147 -7.06 -16.46 6.34
C TYR A 147 -6.99 -15.16 5.52
N PHE A 148 -6.74 -15.25 4.21
CA PHE A 148 -6.78 -14.11 3.30
C PHE A 148 -8.12 -13.36 3.39
N ARG A 149 -9.25 -14.06 3.21
CA ARG A 149 -10.59 -13.45 3.27
C ARG A 149 -10.85 -12.75 4.60
N LYS A 150 -10.42 -13.38 5.71
CA LYS A 150 -10.55 -12.79 7.05
C LYS A 150 -9.74 -11.50 7.20
N CYS A 151 -8.47 -11.53 6.77
CA CYS A 151 -7.60 -10.36 6.83
C CYS A 151 -8.09 -9.24 5.92
N PHE A 152 -8.52 -9.55 4.70
CA PHE A 152 -9.04 -8.60 3.74
C PHE A 152 -10.30 -7.90 4.25
N LYS A 153 -11.28 -8.68 4.75
CA LYS A 153 -12.50 -8.12 5.33
C LYS A 153 -12.22 -7.26 6.57
N LYS A 154 -11.23 -7.66 7.39
CA LYS A 154 -10.83 -6.86 8.56
C LYS A 154 -10.20 -5.51 8.15
N GLU A 155 -9.41 -5.48 7.08
CA GLU A 155 -8.72 -4.28 6.61
C GLU A 155 -9.67 -3.31 5.88
N TYR A 156 -10.54 -3.83 5.01
CA TYR A 156 -11.35 -3.02 4.11
C TYR A 156 -12.85 -2.99 4.43
N GLY A 157 -13.31 -3.77 5.40
CA GLY A 157 -14.73 -3.85 5.79
C GLY A 157 -15.61 -4.67 4.84
N ILE A 158 -15.12 -5.00 3.64
CA ILE A 158 -15.84 -5.73 2.59
C ILE A 158 -15.11 -7.02 2.22
N SER A 159 -15.82 -7.99 1.65
CA SER A 159 -15.18 -9.24 1.23
C SER A 159 -14.51 -9.09 -0.14
N PRO A 160 -13.45 -9.88 -0.43
CA PRO A 160 -12.84 -9.89 -1.76
C PRO A 160 -13.82 -10.23 -2.87
N SER A 161 -14.80 -11.10 -2.59
CA SER A 161 -15.82 -11.50 -3.56
C SER A 161 -16.80 -10.38 -3.90
N ASP A 162 -17.04 -9.46 -2.97
CA ASP A 162 -17.95 -8.33 -3.20
C ASP A 162 -17.31 -7.29 -4.13
N ILE A 163 -15.99 -7.15 -4.09
CA ILE A 163 -15.25 -6.31 -5.04
C ILE A 163 -15.45 -6.81 -6.48
N LEU A 164 -15.32 -8.12 -6.70
CA LEU A 164 -15.50 -8.71 -8.04
C LEU A 164 -16.95 -8.63 -8.53
N LYS A 165 -17.94 -8.79 -7.65
CA LYS A 165 -19.37 -8.70 -8.01
C LYS A 165 -19.79 -7.27 -8.37
N GLY A 166 -19.20 -6.26 -7.76
CA GLY A 166 -19.49 -4.86 -8.07
C GLY A 166 -19.04 -4.42 -9.48
N LYS A 167 -18.33 -5.31 -10.21
CA LYS A 167 -17.89 -5.09 -11.61
C LYS A 167 -18.74 -5.80 -12.67
N GLN A 168 -19.66 -6.65 -12.24
CA GLN A 168 -20.64 -7.29 -13.13
C GLN A 168 -21.92 -6.46 -13.17
#